data_2dcbcd381692b27bbbed74cb67146541
#
_entry.id   2dcbcd381692b27bbbed74cb67146541
#
_cell.length_a   1.000
_cell.length_b   1.000
_cell.length_c   1.000
_cell.angle_alpha   90.00
_cell.angle_beta   90.00
_cell.angle_gamma   90.00
#
_symmetry.space_group_name_H-M   'P 1'
#
loop_
_entity.id
_entity.type
_entity.pdbx_description
1 polymer ?
#
loop_
_entity_poly.entity_id
_entity_poly.type
_entity_poly.pdbx_seq_one_letter_code
_entity_poly.pdbx_strand_id
1 'polypeptide(L)'
;TTVQQPATFVPQARQFSAAGPAQGLPSVAPPGQPGFGQAPAPAPAPAPAPVKPVKPVAPANTNISNVDTSKVSEDLKPAIASLVQLYQTCAQSHPARKKELDDVSKKLGVLFFKLNIGDVKPSVKASLIQLCAALARGDAAGAGQIHVQLTTTDWDECGPWLTALKRLMKLSGMR
;
A
#
# COMPACT_ATOMS: atom_id res chain seq x y z
N THR A 1 -19.92 -43.85 25.63
CA THR A 1 -19.27 -43.38 24.40
C THR A 1 -20.29 -42.62 23.58
N THR A 2 -20.36 -41.32 23.75
CA THR A 2 -21.33 -40.45 23.05
C THR A 2 -20.54 -39.70 21.99
N VAL A 3 -20.87 -39.98 20.72
CA VAL A 3 -20.33 -39.32 19.55
C VAL A 3 -21.14 -38.05 19.32
N GLN A 4 -20.52 -36.89 19.43
CA GLN A 4 -21.13 -35.59 19.19
C GLN A 4 -20.87 -35.20 17.72
N GLN A 5 -21.97 -35.04 16.94
CA GLN A 5 -21.94 -34.62 15.55
C GLN A 5 -21.55 -33.10 15.44
N PRO A 6 -20.80 -32.69 14.41
CA PRO A 6 -20.57 -31.29 14.14
C PRO A 6 -21.78 -30.65 13.45
N ALA A 7 -22.15 -29.47 13.95
CA ALA A 7 -23.22 -28.65 13.39
C ALA A 7 -22.82 -28.08 12.02
N THR A 8 -23.60 -28.36 11.03
CA THR A 8 -23.55 -27.79 9.68
C THR A 8 -23.98 -26.34 9.71
N PHE A 9 -23.06 -25.43 9.43
CA PHE A 9 -23.35 -24.01 9.25
C PHE A 9 -23.90 -23.77 7.84
N VAL A 10 -25.17 -23.40 7.75
CA VAL A 10 -25.84 -23.02 6.49
C VAL A 10 -25.73 -21.52 6.32
N PRO A 11 -25.13 -20.99 5.25
CA PRO A 11 -25.12 -19.56 4.98
C PRO A 11 -26.49 -19.12 4.44
N GLN A 12 -27.12 -18.23 5.17
CA GLN A 12 -28.42 -17.63 4.81
C GLN A 12 -28.20 -16.57 3.72
N ALA A 13 -28.66 -16.86 2.53
CA ALA A 13 -28.69 -15.94 1.40
C ALA A 13 -29.66 -14.77 1.71
N ARG A 14 -29.14 -13.56 1.73
CA ARG A 14 -29.94 -12.34 1.78
C ARG A 14 -30.55 -12.09 0.41
N GLN A 15 -31.86 -12.24 0.31
CA GLN A 15 -32.68 -11.82 -0.81
C GLN A 15 -32.67 -10.28 -0.91
N PHE A 16 -32.21 -9.77 -2.03
CA PHE A 16 -32.49 -8.40 -2.43
C PHE A 16 -33.85 -8.36 -3.12
N SER A 17 -34.81 -7.77 -2.45
CA SER A 17 -36.11 -7.41 -3.04
C SER A 17 -35.95 -6.21 -3.96
N ALA A 18 -36.21 -6.43 -5.23
CA ALA A 18 -36.50 -5.39 -6.21
C ALA A 18 -37.98 -5.05 -6.17
N ALA A 19 -38.34 -3.79 -6.03
CA ALA A 19 -39.62 -3.22 -6.37
C ALA A 19 -39.34 -1.74 -6.79
N GLY A 20 -39.55 -1.46 -7.91
CA GLY A 20 -40.14 -1.00 -9.06
C GLY A 20 -41.27 0.00 -8.80
N PRO A 21 -42.05 0.49 -9.77
CA PRO A 21 -41.73 1.57 -10.67
C PRO A 21 -42.60 2.82 -10.39
N ALA A 22 -42.19 4.00 -10.75
CA ALA A 22 -43.11 5.13 -10.81
C ALA A 22 -42.93 5.89 -12.14
N GLN A 23 -43.99 5.79 -12.89
CA GLN A 23 -44.34 6.52 -14.10
C GLN A 23 -44.49 8.02 -13.81
N GLY A 24 -44.24 8.83 -14.78
CA GLY A 24 -44.63 10.22 -14.77
C GLY A 24 -44.00 11.06 -15.89
N LEU A 25 -44.54 10.97 -17.09
CA LEU A 25 -44.49 11.95 -18.17
C LEU A 25 -45.90 12.49 -18.38
N PRO A 26 -46.17 13.57 -19.11
CA PRO A 26 -45.35 14.62 -19.69
C PRO A 26 -45.86 16.02 -19.37
N SER A 27 -45.12 17.05 -19.53
CA SER A 27 -45.70 18.40 -19.70
C SER A 27 -45.08 19.13 -20.89
N VAL A 28 -45.99 19.46 -21.75
CA VAL A 28 -45.89 20.10 -23.05
C VAL A 28 -45.37 21.54 -22.91
N ALA A 29 -44.46 21.89 -23.78
CA ALA A 29 -44.03 23.26 -24.01
C ALA A 29 -45.03 24.04 -24.87
N PRO A 30 -45.24 25.33 -24.71
CA PRO A 30 -45.71 26.20 -25.78
C PRO A 30 -44.57 27.01 -26.42
N PRO A 31 -44.69 27.36 -27.70
CA PRO A 31 -43.66 28.08 -28.47
C PRO A 31 -43.88 29.59 -28.39
N GLY A 32 -42.79 30.32 -28.43
CA GLY A 32 -42.79 31.68 -28.96
C GLY A 32 -42.22 32.73 -28.05
N GLN A 33 -41.01 33.20 -28.31
CA GLN A 33 -40.76 34.52 -28.89
C GLN A 33 -39.26 34.81 -29.07
N PRO A 34 -38.81 35.47 -30.13
CA PRO A 34 -37.41 35.81 -30.31
C PRO A 34 -37.11 37.11 -29.59
N GLY A 35 -36.22 37.03 -28.59
CA GLY A 35 -35.68 38.16 -27.87
C GLY A 35 -34.19 38.33 -28.17
N PHE A 36 -33.89 39.48 -28.71
CA PHE A 36 -32.59 39.98 -29.13
C PHE A 36 -31.49 39.88 -28.07
N GLY A 37 -30.35 39.45 -28.49
CA GLY A 37 -29.01 39.88 -28.17
C GLY A 37 -28.67 40.31 -26.74
N GLN A 38 -28.08 39.40 -26.02
CA GLN A 38 -27.11 39.80 -25.01
C GLN A 38 -25.98 38.78 -25.07
N ALA A 39 -24.79 39.25 -25.44
CA ALA A 39 -23.59 38.47 -25.46
C ALA A 39 -23.35 37.89 -24.05
N PRO A 40 -23.08 36.59 -23.90
CA PRO A 40 -22.72 36.05 -22.60
C PRO A 40 -21.38 36.66 -22.17
N ALA A 41 -21.36 37.27 -21.01
CA ALA A 41 -20.13 37.67 -20.33
C ALA A 41 -19.22 36.43 -20.20
N PRO A 42 -17.92 36.59 -20.38
CA PRO A 42 -16.99 35.46 -20.21
C PRO A 42 -17.14 34.91 -18.79
N ALA A 43 -17.45 33.63 -18.67
CA ALA A 43 -17.49 32.91 -17.42
C ALA A 43 -16.18 33.14 -16.66
N PRO A 44 -16.19 33.43 -15.37
CA PRO A 44 -14.96 33.51 -14.59
C PRO A 44 -14.24 32.20 -14.71
N ALA A 45 -12.95 32.25 -15.05
CA ALA A 45 -12.08 31.09 -15.12
C ALA A 45 -12.21 30.25 -13.84
N PRO A 46 -12.34 28.93 -13.90
CA PRO A 46 -12.40 28.10 -12.72
C PRO A 46 -11.17 28.37 -11.86
N ALA A 47 -11.39 28.73 -10.60
CA ALA A 47 -10.33 28.92 -9.63
C ALA A 47 -9.45 27.63 -9.64
N PRO A 48 -8.11 27.78 -9.59
CA PRO A 48 -7.25 26.61 -9.54
C PRO A 48 -7.64 25.78 -8.33
N ALA A 49 -7.99 24.53 -8.57
CA ALA A 49 -8.29 23.58 -7.52
C ALA A 49 -7.11 23.55 -6.52
N PRO A 50 -7.37 23.48 -5.20
CA PRO A 50 -6.30 23.45 -4.22
C PRO A 50 -5.39 22.27 -4.56
N VAL A 51 -4.17 22.56 -4.97
CA VAL A 51 -3.11 21.57 -5.20
C VAL A 51 -2.87 20.87 -3.87
N LYS A 52 -3.33 19.63 -3.76
CA LYS A 52 -2.95 18.75 -2.65
C LYS A 52 -1.43 18.73 -2.59
N PRO A 53 -0.79 18.87 -1.41
CA PRO A 53 0.65 18.84 -1.31
C PRO A 53 1.15 17.54 -1.96
N VAL A 54 1.91 17.69 -3.05
CA VAL A 54 2.49 16.55 -3.78
C VAL A 54 3.54 15.95 -2.86
N LYS A 55 3.27 14.76 -2.31
CA LYS A 55 4.27 14.03 -1.54
C LYS A 55 5.48 13.74 -2.44
N PRO A 56 6.71 13.95 -1.95
CA PRO A 56 7.89 13.63 -2.72
C PRO A 56 7.88 12.15 -3.13
N VAL A 57 8.00 11.92 -4.43
CA VAL A 57 8.03 10.58 -5.02
C VAL A 57 9.48 10.14 -5.16
N ALA A 58 9.76 8.90 -4.80
CA ALA A 58 11.09 8.33 -4.99
C ALA A 58 11.46 8.33 -6.48
N PRO A 59 12.71 8.66 -6.85
CA PRO A 59 13.20 8.57 -8.22
C PRO A 59 12.95 7.18 -8.83
N ALA A 60 12.66 7.12 -10.12
CA ALA A 60 12.33 5.87 -10.82
C ALA A 60 13.42 4.78 -10.73
N ASN A 61 14.68 5.20 -10.54
CA ASN A 61 15.83 4.31 -10.42
C ASN A 61 16.23 4.02 -8.96
N THR A 62 15.40 4.39 -7.97
CA THR A 62 15.70 4.15 -6.57
C THR A 62 15.76 2.65 -6.28
N ASN A 63 16.84 2.21 -5.65
CA ASN A 63 17.04 0.83 -5.20
C ASN A 63 17.88 0.82 -3.92
N ILE A 64 18.04 -0.34 -3.30
CA ILE A 64 18.81 -0.50 -2.05
C ILE A 64 20.23 0.05 -2.15
N SER A 65 20.87 -0.02 -3.33
CA SER A 65 22.29 0.32 -3.48
C SER A 65 22.55 1.81 -3.70
N ASN A 66 21.54 2.57 -4.17
CA ASN A 66 21.71 3.98 -4.54
C ASN A 66 20.84 4.95 -3.75
N VAL A 67 19.99 4.44 -2.83
CA VAL A 67 19.14 5.30 -2.02
C VAL A 67 19.94 5.97 -0.91
N ASP A 68 19.71 7.28 -0.74
CA ASP A 68 20.25 8.02 0.38
C ASP A 68 19.53 7.69 1.68
N THR A 69 20.27 7.35 2.72
CA THR A 69 19.77 7.04 4.07
C THR A 69 20.36 7.94 5.15
N SER A 70 21.01 9.03 4.75
CA SER A 70 21.74 9.92 5.65
C SER A 70 20.87 10.56 6.73
N LYS A 71 19.62 10.87 6.39
CA LYS A 71 18.66 11.53 7.28
C LYS A 71 17.75 10.56 8.04
N VAL A 72 17.97 9.27 7.86
CA VAL A 72 17.20 8.25 8.59
C VAL A 72 17.57 8.29 10.07
N SER A 73 16.56 8.19 10.93
CA SER A 73 16.74 8.15 12.39
C SER A 73 17.68 7.02 12.80
N GLU A 74 18.51 7.24 13.81
CA GLU A 74 19.50 6.27 14.32
C GLU A 74 18.84 4.91 14.66
N ASP A 75 17.64 4.94 15.25
CA ASP A 75 16.87 3.73 15.62
C ASP A 75 16.52 2.84 14.42
N LEU A 76 16.44 3.42 13.23
CA LEU A 76 16.08 2.71 12.00
C LEU A 76 17.30 2.22 11.22
N LYS A 77 18.49 2.72 11.50
CA LYS A 77 19.73 2.30 10.83
C LYS A 77 19.99 0.79 10.96
N PRO A 78 19.88 0.18 12.17
CA PRO A 78 20.04 -1.27 12.30
C PRO A 78 18.97 -2.07 11.54
N ALA A 79 17.74 -1.54 11.47
CA ALA A 79 16.68 -2.17 10.69
C ALA A 79 17.01 -2.15 9.18
N ILE A 80 17.47 -1.02 8.66
CA ILE A 80 17.92 -0.92 7.26
C ILE A 80 19.10 -1.86 6.99
N ALA A 81 20.10 -1.89 7.86
CA ALA A 81 21.25 -2.79 7.73
C ALA A 81 20.82 -4.27 7.68
N SER A 82 19.90 -4.68 8.55
CA SER A 82 19.34 -6.05 8.56
C SER A 82 18.63 -6.39 7.26
N LEU A 83 17.84 -5.46 6.70
CA LEU A 83 17.16 -5.67 5.42
C LEU A 83 18.12 -5.76 4.24
N VAL A 84 19.15 -4.93 4.23
CA VAL A 84 20.22 -4.97 3.20
C VAL A 84 20.96 -6.31 3.28
N GLN A 85 21.34 -6.74 4.47
CA GLN A 85 22.03 -8.01 4.70
C GLN A 85 21.16 -9.19 4.25
N LEU A 86 19.88 -9.21 4.63
CA LEU A 86 18.93 -10.24 4.23
C LEU A 86 18.79 -10.28 2.70
N TYR A 87 18.69 -9.12 2.05
CA TYR A 87 18.65 -9.02 0.60
C TYR A 87 19.92 -9.58 -0.05
N GLN A 88 21.10 -9.22 0.44
CA GLN A 88 22.38 -9.71 -0.08
C GLN A 88 22.49 -11.25 0.05
N THR A 89 22.11 -11.79 1.20
CA THR A 89 22.07 -13.24 1.44
C THR A 89 21.15 -13.93 0.44
N CYS A 90 19.94 -13.39 0.22
CA CYS A 90 19.01 -13.94 -0.77
C CYS A 90 19.55 -13.83 -2.20
N ALA A 91 20.24 -12.73 -2.54
CA ALA A 91 20.83 -12.52 -3.86
C ALA A 91 21.94 -13.53 -4.17
N GLN A 92 22.75 -13.86 -3.18
CA GLN A 92 23.81 -14.87 -3.28
C GLN A 92 23.25 -16.29 -3.36
N SER A 93 22.23 -16.59 -2.56
CA SER A 93 21.62 -17.94 -2.49
C SER A 93 20.73 -18.25 -3.69
N HIS A 94 20.17 -17.24 -4.35
CA HIS A 94 19.21 -17.42 -5.43
C HIS A 94 19.52 -16.60 -6.69
N PRO A 95 20.68 -16.84 -7.36
CA PRO A 95 21.10 -16.07 -8.53
C PRO A 95 20.13 -16.19 -9.72
N ALA A 96 19.41 -17.32 -9.82
CA ALA A 96 18.39 -17.53 -10.85
C ALA A 96 17.14 -16.63 -10.70
N ARG A 97 16.92 -16.04 -9.52
CA ARG A 97 15.77 -15.18 -9.24
C ARG A 97 16.09 -13.68 -9.31
N LYS A 98 17.05 -13.31 -10.14
CA LYS A 98 17.53 -11.93 -10.27
C LYS A 98 16.39 -10.92 -10.51
N LYS A 99 15.44 -11.21 -11.39
CA LYS A 99 14.30 -10.32 -11.67
C LYS A 99 13.43 -10.05 -10.44
N GLU A 100 13.18 -11.10 -9.63
CA GLU A 100 12.41 -10.94 -8.38
C GLU A 100 13.19 -10.11 -7.35
N LEU A 101 14.50 -10.32 -7.28
CA LEU A 101 15.38 -9.57 -6.38
C LEU A 101 15.55 -8.12 -6.82
N ASP A 102 15.59 -7.83 -8.12
CA ASP A 102 15.60 -6.47 -8.66
C ASP A 102 14.32 -5.71 -8.28
N ASP A 103 13.14 -6.37 -8.38
CA ASP A 103 11.86 -5.80 -7.94
C ASP A 103 11.86 -5.54 -6.43
N VAL A 104 12.37 -6.47 -5.64
CA VAL A 104 12.53 -6.32 -4.19
C VAL A 104 13.46 -5.15 -3.86
N SER A 105 14.61 -5.04 -4.54
CA SER A 105 15.57 -3.96 -4.35
C SER A 105 14.95 -2.59 -4.58
N LYS A 106 14.19 -2.43 -5.65
CA LYS A 106 13.48 -1.18 -5.96
C LYS A 106 12.46 -0.82 -4.89
N LYS A 107 11.62 -1.78 -4.48
CA LYS A 107 10.57 -1.55 -3.48
C LYS A 107 11.13 -1.23 -2.10
N LEU A 108 12.21 -1.87 -1.69
CA LEU A 108 12.93 -1.53 -0.45
C LEU A 108 13.66 -0.19 -0.56
N GLY A 109 14.19 0.14 -1.73
CA GLY A 109 14.76 1.47 -1.99
C GLY A 109 13.72 2.58 -1.80
N VAL A 110 12.49 2.38 -2.28
CA VAL A 110 11.37 3.32 -2.03
C VAL A 110 11.05 3.44 -0.53
N LEU A 111 11.07 2.33 0.22
CA LEU A 111 10.90 2.37 1.67
C LEU A 111 12.00 3.23 2.33
N PHE A 112 13.27 2.98 1.98
CA PHE A 112 14.40 3.72 2.56
C PHE A 112 14.33 5.21 2.21
N PHE A 113 13.94 5.54 0.98
CA PHE A 113 13.67 6.92 0.60
C PHE A 113 12.59 7.57 1.46
N LYS A 114 11.46 6.91 1.68
CA LYS A 114 10.39 7.41 2.55
C LYS A 114 10.83 7.57 4.01
N LEU A 115 11.64 6.67 4.51
CA LEU A 115 12.24 6.77 5.84
C LEU A 115 13.17 7.97 5.94
N ASN A 116 13.96 8.23 4.90
CA ASN A 116 14.92 9.34 4.83
C ASN A 116 14.23 10.72 4.82
N ILE A 117 13.10 10.85 4.13
CA ILE A 117 12.31 12.09 4.10
C ILE A 117 11.30 12.22 5.26
N GLY A 118 11.20 11.20 6.11
CA GLY A 118 10.28 11.17 7.23
C GLY A 118 8.80 10.92 6.87
N ASP A 119 8.50 10.54 5.63
CA ASP A 119 7.12 10.26 5.15
C ASP A 119 6.66 8.83 5.50
N VAL A 120 6.90 8.42 6.74
CA VAL A 120 6.44 7.13 7.30
C VAL A 120 5.90 7.37 8.70
N LYS A 121 4.72 6.81 8.98
CA LYS A 121 4.08 6.95 10.30
C LYS A 121 4.96 6.39 11.43
N PRO A 122 4.92 6.99 12.63
CA PRO A 122 5.68 6.47 13.79
C PRO A 122 5.34 5.03 14.15
N SER A 123 4.06 4.63 14.04
CA SER A 123 3.61 3.25 14.27
C SER A 123 4.26 2.26 13.32
N VAL A 124 4.35 2.62 12.03
CA VAL A 124 4.98 1.80 11.00
C VAL A 124 6.49 1.70 11.23
N LYS A 125 7.16 2.78 11.65
CA LYS A 125 8.59 2.78 12.00
C LYS A 125 8.85 1.81 13.16
N ALA A 126 8.06 1.88 14.23
CA ALA A 126 8.19 0.98 15.38
C ALA A 126 7.98 -0.49 14.99
N SER A 127 6.94 -0.78 14.21
CA SER A 127 6.68 -2.13 13.70
C SER A 127 7.80 -2.64 12.77
N LEU A 128 8.38 -1.76 11.95
CA LEU A 128 9.51 -2.11 11.08
C LEU A 128 10.75 -2.50 11.89
N ILE A 129 11.07 -1.76 12.95
CA ILE A 129 12.18 -2.09 13.86
C ILE A 129 11.96 -3.47 14.50
N GLN A 130 10.77 -3.73 15.02
CA GLN A 130 10.43 -5.03 15.62
C GLN A 130 10.50 -6.17 14.62
N LEU A 131 9.99 -5.96 13.40
CA LEU A 131 10.05 -6.93 12.31
C LEU A 131 11.49 -7.25 11.94
N CYS A 132 12.34 -6.24 11.77
CA CYS A 132 13.75 -6.44 11.44
C CYS A 132 14.51 -7.12 12.59
N ALA A 133 14.19 -6.80 13.83
CA ALA A 133 14.75 -7.48 15.00
C ALA A 133 14.33 -8.97 15.06
N ALA A 134 13.09 -9.30 14.71
CA ALA A 134 12.63 -10.68 14.58
C ALA A 134 13.38 -11.42 13.45
N LEU A 135 13.54 -10.78 12.29
CA LEU A 135 14.30 -11.34 11.17
C LEU A 135 15.76 -11.60 11.54
N ALA A 136 16.42 -10.67 12.24
CA ALA A 136 17.80 -10.82 12.69
C ALA A 136 17.99 -11.99 13.66
N ARG A 137 16.99 -12.32 14.46
CA ARG A 137 16.98 -13.48 15.37
C ARG A 137 16.55 -14.79 14.68
N GLY A 138 16.15 -14.73 13.41
CA GLY A 138 15.59 -15.89 12.72
C GLY A 138 14.16 -16.25 13.17
N ASP A 139 13.48 -15.34 13.87
CA ASP A 139 12.10 -15.53 14.33
C ASP A 139 11.11 -15.26 13.18
N ALA A 140 10.89 -16.29 12.40
CA ALA A 140 9.97 -16.25 11.26
C ALA A 140 8.51 -16.03 11.70
N ALA A 141 8.12 -16.60 12.84
CA ALA A 141 6.75 -16.49 13.35
C ALA A 141 6.45 -15.07 13.81
N GLY A 142 7.32 -14.47 14.61
CA GLY A 142 7.21 -13.09 15.06
C GLY A 142 7.25 -12.09 13.90
N ALA A 143 8.18 -12.26 12.96
CA ALA A 143 8.24 -11.45 11.76
C ALA A 143 6.96 -11.57 10.90
N GLY A 144 6.41 -12.78 10.78
CA GLY A 144 5.16 -13.03 10.08
C GLY A 144 3.95 -12.33 10.72
N GLN A 145 3.84 -12.35 12.05
CA GLN A 145 2.77 -11.67 12.77
C GLN A 145 2.82 -10.15 12.57
N ILE A 146 4.00 -9.54 12.71
CA ILE A 146 4.19 -8.10 12.50
C ILE A 146 3.88 -7.73 11.04
N HIS A 147 4.31 -8.57 10.09
CA HIS A 147 3.98 -8.38 8.67
C HIS A 147 2.46 -8.39 8.43
N VAL A 148 1.72 -9.33 9.02
CA VAL A 148 0.25 -9.40 8.93
C VAL A 148 -0.37 -8.16 9.57
N GLN A 149 0.09 -7.74 10.74
CA GLN A 149 -0.39 -6.54 11.40
C GLN A 149 -0.24 -5.30 10.51
N LEU A 150 0.94 -5.06 9.95
CA LEU A 150 1.16 -3.95 9.01
C LEU A 150 0.29 -4.04 7.76
N THR A 151 0.01 -5.25 7.28
CA THR A 151 -0.88 -5.49 6.14
C THR A 151 -2.33 -5.10 6.44
N THR A 152 -2.78 -5.28 7.67
CA THR A 152 -4.16 -4.98 8.07
C THR A 152 -4.37 -3.54 8.50
N THR A 153 -3.36 -2.89 9.08
CA THR A 153 -3.50 -1.55 9.66
C THR A 153 -3.04 -0.42 8.73
N ASP A 154 -2.00 -0.64 7.94
CA ASP A 154 -1.32 0.41 7.18
C ASP A 154 -1.00 0.00 5.73
N TRP A 155 -1.86 -0.80 5.11
CA TRP A 155 -1.67 -1.32 3.75
C TRP A 155 -1.40 -0.24 2.71
N ASP A 156 -2.14 0.86 2.74
CA ASP A 156 -2.01 1.96 1.77
C ASP A 156 -0.60 2.58 1.74
N GLU A 157 0.05 2.60 2.91
CA GLU A 157 1.41 3.12 3.05
C GLU A 157 2.47 2.05 2.80
N CYS A 158 2.20 0.84 3.27
CA CYS A 158 3.18 -0.25 3.39
C CYS A 158 3.13 -1.28 2.26
N GLY A 159 2.01 -1.42 1.56
CA GLY A 159 1.72 -2.49 0.61
C GLY A 159 2.85 -2.80 -0.38
N PRO A 160 3.43 -1.81 -1.08
CA PRO A 160 4.48 -2.06 -2.06
C PRO A 160 5.72 -2.74 -1.48
N TRP A 161 6.24 -2.25 -0.36
CA TRP A 161 7.45 -2.80 0.25
C TRP A 161 7.18 -4.00 1.17
N LEU A 162 5.97 -4.12 1.75
CA LEU A 162 5.56 -5.34 2.47
C LEU A 162 5.54 -6.57 1.55
N THR A 163 5.09 -6.38 0.31
CA THR A 163 5.13 -7.45 -0.70
C THR A 163 6.57 -7.90 -0.98
N ALA A 164 7.50 -6.94 -1.09
CA ALA A 164 8.92 -7.23 -1.26
C ALA A 164 9.50 -7.97 -0.06
N LEU A 165 9.17 -7.52 1.14
CA LEU A 165 9.61 -8.13 2.38
C LEU A 165 9.13 -9.57 2.54
N LYS A 166 7.85 -9.85 2.23
CA LYS A 166 7.31 -11.21 2.20
C LYS A 166 8.08 -12.12 1.25
N ARG A 167 8.47 -11.61 0.09
CA ARG A 167 9.31 -12.36 -0.87
C ARG A 167 10.68 -12.68 -0.29
N LEU A 168 11.34 -11.70 0.35
CA LEU A 168 12.62 -11.93 1.02
C LEU A 168 12.52 -12.98 2.12
N MET A 169 11.53 -12.89 2.98
CA MET A 169 11.29 -13.88 4.04
C MET A 169 11.11 -15.29 3.44
N LYS A 170 10.36 -15.39 2.35
CA LYS A 170 10.18 -16.67 1.64
C LYS A 170 11.49 -17.22 1.03
N LEU A 171 12.31 -16.35 0.44
CA LEU A 171 13.58 -16.70 -0.17
C LEU A 171 14.63 -17.09 0.87
N SER A 172 14.62 -16.45 2.03
CA SER A 172 15.54 -16.75 3.14
C SER A 172 15.18 -18.05 3.88
N GLY A 173 14.10 -18.73 3.49
CA GLY A 173 13.64 -19.96 4.15
C GLY A 173 12.85 -19.72 5.43
N MET A 174 12.60 -18.47 5.79
CA MET A 174 11.73 -18.09 6.91
C MET A 174 10.27 -18.26 6.49
N ARG A 175 9.59 -19.28 7.00
CA ARG A 175 8.17 -19.58 6.75
C ARG A 175 7.39 -19.58 8.04
#